data_8df87bb2001cf2c5a7d82f01e63f2e24
#
_entry.id   8df87bb2001cf2c5a7d82f01e63f2e24
#
_cell.length_a   1.000
_cell.length_b   1.000
_cell.length_c   1.000
_cell.angle_alpha   90.00
_cell.angle_beta   90.00
_cell.angle_gamma   90.00
#
_symmetry.space_group_name_H-M   'P 1'
#
loop_
_entity.id
_entity.type
_entity.pdbx_description
1 polymer ?
#
loop_
_entity_poly.entity_id
_entity_poly.type
_entity_poly.pdbx_seq_one_letter_code
_entity_poly.pdbx_strand_id
1 'polypeptide(L)'
;MILQRSAFGRKVYFIGLNRAASEFSGVDVARIKSTIFVASGIVSALAGLLYAARLGSIRGDIANGFELDIITMVLLGGISIFGGQGKITGTVLAILIVLNLRNGMALANMTGHIQTGVLGVLLILSVMVPHLKAALARVRAHEG
;
A
#
# COMPACT_ATOMS: atom_id res chain seq x y z
N MET A 1 -14.54 5.33 -2.12
CA MET A 1 -15.96 5.29 -2.55
C MET A 1 -16.15 5.19 -4.06
N ILE A 2 -15.47 5.98 -4.91
CA ILE A 2 -15.63 5.92 -6.37
C ILE A 2 -15.18 4.57 -6.94
N LEU A 3 -14.03 4.03 -6.49
CA LEU A 3 -13.50 2.75 -6.97
C LEU A 3 -14.43 1.57 -6.64
N GLN A 4 -15.07 1.55 -5.46
CA GLN A 4 -16.01 0.49 -5.06
C GLN A 4 -17.35 0.56 -5.80
N ARG A 5 -17.73 1.74 -6.32
CA ARG A 5 -18.98 1.95 -7.06
C ARG A 5 -18.81 1.81 -8.57
N SER A 6 -17.60 1.91 -9.11
CA SER A 6 -17.33 1.73 -10.53
C SER A 6 -17.31 0.25 -10.91
N ALA A 7 -17.74 -0.06 -12.14
CA ALA A 7 -17.69 -1.43 -12.69
C ALA A 7 -16.25 -1.95 -12.74
N PHE A 8 -15.28 -1.08 -13.05
CA PHE A 8 -13.86 -1.40 -13.07
C PHE A 8 -13.34 -1.76 -11.67
N GLY A 9 -13.64 -0.94 -10.66
CA GLY A 9 -13.20 -1.19 -9.30
C GLY A 9 -13.76 -2.48 -8.71
N ARG A 10 -15.03 -2.80 -8.98
CA ARG A 10 -15.60 -4.09 -8.56
C ARG A 10 -14.85 -5.27 -9.16
N LYS A 11 -14.52 -5.23 -10.46
CA LYS A 11 -13.74 -6.28 -11.12
C LYS A 11 -12.35 -6.44 -10.48
N VAL A 12 -11.69 -5.34 -10.12
CA VAL A 12 -10.39 -5.37 -9.43
C VAL A 12 -10.50 -6.09 -8.07
N TYR A 13 -11.54 -5.79 -7.29
CA TYR A 13 -11.78 -6.47 -6.01
C TYR A 13 -12.09 -7.96 -6.19
N PHE A 14 -12.90 -8.32 -7.17
CA PHE A 14 -13.21 -9.73 -7.47
C PHE A 14 -11.97 -10.53 -7.86
N ILE A 15 -11.10 -9.96 -8.70
CA ILE A 15 -9.82 -10.58 -9.09
C ILE A 15 -8.93 -10.77 -7.86
N GLY A 16 -8.91 -9.79 -6.95
CA GLY A 16 -8.14 -9.87 -5.71
C GLY A 16 -8.65 -10.92 -4.73
N LEU A 17 -9.95 -11.22 -4.71
CA LEU A 17 -10.54 -12.25 -3.86
C LEU A 17 -10.28 -13.66 -4.40
N ASN A 18 -10.54 -13.89 -5.67
CA ASN A 18 -10.30 -15.18 -6.32
C ASN A 18 -10.11 -14.99 -7.82
N ARG A 19 -8.86 -15.11 -8.25
CA ARG A 19 -8.49 -14.95 -9.65
C ARG A 19 -9.16 -15.99 -10.55
N ALA A 20 -9.15 -17.26 -10.16
CA ALA A 20 -9.71 -18.35 -10.96
C ALA A 20 -11.23 -18.16 -11.15
N ALA A 21 -11.96 -17.85 -10.08
CA ALA A 21 -13.39 -17.57 -10.17
C ALA A 21 -13.71 -16.38 -11.07
N SER A 22 -12.85 -15.35 -11.08
CA SER A 22 -13.00 -14.18 -11.94
C SER A 22 -12.80 -14.52 -13.41
N GLU A 23 -11.82 -15.36 -13.74
CA GLU A 23 -11.57 -15.85 -15.10
C GLU A 23 -12.76 -16.70 -15.61
N PHE A 24 -13.29 -17.60 -14.78
CA PHE A 24 -14.49 -18.39 -15.11
C PHE A 24 -15.75 -17.53 -15.29
N SER A 25 -15.82 -16.38 -14.63
CA SER A 25 -16.94 -15.43 -14.78
C SER A 25 -16.80 -14.52 -16.02
N GLY A 26 -15.85 -14.79 -16.91
CA GLY A 26 -15.65 -14.04 -18.16
C GLY A 26 -14.94 -12.69 -17.96
N VAL A 27 -14.29 -12.47 -16.81
CA VAL A 27 -13.52 -11.25 -16.58
C VAL A 27 -12.13 -11.41 -17.21
N ASP A 28 -11.78 -10.53 -18.15
CA ASP A 28 -10.44 -10.49 -18.74
C ASP A 28 -9.42 -9.92 -17.73
N VAL A 29 -8.86 -10.83 -16.93
CA VAL A 29 -7.90 -10.50 -15.87
C VAL A 29 -6.62 -9.86 -16.44
N ALA A 30 -6.17 -10.30 -17.63
CA ALA A 30 -4.96 -9.78 -18.24
C ALA A 30 -5.12 -8.30 -18.62
N ARG A 31 -6.23 -7.92 -19.24
CA ARG A 31 -6.52 -6.52 -19.59
C ARG A 31 -6.62 -5.63 -18.35
N ILE A 32 -7.31 -6.10 -17.31
CA ILE A 32 -7.45 -5.31 -16.08
C ILE A 32 -6.10 -5.09 -15.41
N LYS A 33 -5.27 -6.12 -15.32
CA LYS A 33 -3.90 -5.98 -14.79
C LYS A 33 -3.08 -5.01 -15.63
N SER A 34 -3.05 -5.16 -16.94
CA SER A 34 -2.32 -4.26 -17.85
C SER A 34 -2.76 -2.81 -17.66
N THR A 35 -4.07 -2.56 -17.56
CA THR A 35 -4.60 -1.20 -17.35
C THR A 35 -4.11 -0.61 -16.03
N ILE A 36 -4.09 -1.41 -14.95
CA ILE A 36 -3.59 -0.97 -13.63
C ILE A 36 -2.10 -0.67 -13.70
N PHE A 37 -1.30 -1.53 -14.35
CA PHE A 37 0.14 -1.32 -14.51
C PHE A 37 0.44 -0.05 -15.32
N VAL A 38 -0.25 0.16 -16.44
CA VAL A 38 -0.09 1.37 -17.25
C VAL A 38 -0.47 2.63 -16.45
N ALA A 39 -1.61 2.60 -15.78
CA ALA A 39 -2.04 3.73 -14.93
C ALA A 39 -1.04 4.02 -13.80
N SER A 40 -0.54 2.98 -13.13
CA SER A 40 0.50 3.11 -12.09
C SER A 40 1.80 3.68 -12.66
N GLY A 41 2.22 3.22 -13.84
CA GLY A 41 3.42 3.72 -14.52
C GLY A 41 3.32 5.21 -14.86
N ILE A 42 2.17 5.65 -15.39
CA ILE A 42 1.93 7.06 -15.70
C ILE A 42 2.00 7.93 -14.43
N VAL A 43 1.32 7.50 -13.37
CA VAL A 43 1.32 8.24 -12.09
C VAL A 43 2.72 8.29 -11.49
N SER A 44 3.47 7.17 -11.54
CA SER A 44 4.85 7.12 -11.05
C SER A 44 5.78 8.02 -11.85
N ALA A 45 5.63 8.08 -13.17
CA ALA A 45 6.42 8.96 -14.02
C ALA A 45 6.16 10.44 -13.70
N LEU A 46 4.89 10.82 -13.54
CA LEU A 46 4.51 12.19 -13.12
C LEU A 46 5.07 12.53 -11.74
N ALA A 47 4.96 11.61 -10.78
CA ALA A 47 5.52 11.81 -9.44
C ALA A 47 7.05 11.99 -9.48
N GLY A 48 7.74 11.18 -10.29
CA GLY A 48 9.19 11.30 -10.49
C GLY A 48 9.60 12.63 -11.09
N LEU A 49 8.87 13.13 -12.10
CA LEU A 49 9.12 14.44 -12.70
C LEU A 49 8.95 15.59 -11.69
N LEU A 50 7.86 15.56 -10.92
CA LEU A 50 7.59 16.56 -9.88
C LEU A 50 8.67 16.53 -8.78
N TYR A 51 9.11 15.32 -8.41
CA TYR A 51 10.15 15.16 -7.40
C TYR A 51 11.50 15.65 -7.88
N ALA A 52 11.88 15.34 -9.12
CA ALA A 52 13.09 15.84 -9.76
C ALA A 52 13.09 17.38 -9.89
N ALA A 53 11.97 17.96 -10.29
CA ALA A 53 11.79 19.41 -10.38
C ALA A 53 11.96 20.09 -8.99
N ARG A 54 11.45 19.47 -7.93
CA ARG A 54 11.59 19.98 -6.56
C ARG A 54 13.03 19.97 -6.06
N LEU A 55 13.81 18.96 -6.42
CA LEU A 55 15.21 18.81 -5.98
C LEU A 55 16.19 19.60 -6.84
N GLY A 56 15.79 20.06 -8.04
CA GLY A 56 16.65 20.73 -9.00
C GLY A 56 17.80 19.87 -9.54
N SER A 57 17.80 18.58 -9.25
CA SER A 57 18.80 17.62 -9.71
C SER A 57 18.19 16.24 -9.92
N ILE A 58 18.72 15.51 -10.91
CA ILE A 58 18.32 14.13 -11.19
C ILE A 58 19.48 13.23 -10.79
N ARG A 59 19.23 12.34 -9.82
CA ARG A 59 20.19 11.33 -9.36
C ARG A 59 19.46 9.97 -9.34
N GLY A 60 20.16 8.91 -9.73
CA GLY A 60 19.59 7.57 -9.80
C GLY A 60 19.26 6.93 -8.45
N ASP A 61 19.82 7.47 -7.36
CA ASP A 61 19.67 6.95 -5.99
C ASP A 61 18.60 7.68 -5.15
N ILE A 62 17.96 8.71 -5.70
CA ILE A 62 17.00 9.57 -4.97
C ILE A 62 15.79 8.80 -4.40
N ALA A 63 15.36 7.77 -5.09
CA ALA A 63 14.17 6.99 -4.72
C ALA A 63 14.50 5.71 -3.92
N ASN A 64 15.77 5.48 -3.57
CA ASN A 64 16.15 4.30 -2.80
C ASN A 64 15.44 4.27 -1.44
N GLY A 65 14.75 3.17 -1.16
CA GLY A 65 13.98 2.96 0.09
C GLY A 65 12.53 3.44 0.03
N PHE A 66 12.09 4.14 -1.03
CA PHE A 66 10.69 4.56 -1.18
C PHE A 66 9.74 3.37 -1.31
N GLU A 67 10.21 2.25 -1.87
CA GLU A 67 9.43 1.03 -1.97
C GLU A 67 8.99 0.50 -0.60
N LEU A 68 9.87 0.49 0.40
CA LEU A 68 9.54 0.08 1.76
C LEU A 68 8.55 1.05 2.42
N ASP A 69 8.70 2.34 2.18
CA ASP A 69 7.78 3.36 2.68
C ASP A 69 6.39 3.18 2.11
N ILE A 70 6.28 3.00 0.78
CA ILE A 70 5.01 2.83 0.09
C ILE A 70 4.32 1.56 0.59
N ILE A 71 5.05 0.45 0.70
CA ILE A 71 4.52 -0.81 1.24
C ILE A 71 4.01 -0.60 2.67
N THR A 72 4.80 0.08 3.52
CA THR A 72 4.41 0.37 4.91
C THR A 72 3.13 1.21 4.97
N MET A 73 3.02 2.28 4.17
CA MET A 73 1.83 3.14 4.11
C MET A 73 0.59 2.34 3.66
N VAL A 74 0.73 1.49 2.66
CA VAL A 74 -0.37 0.68 2.11
C VAL A 74 -0.86 -0.34 3.12
N LEU A 75 0.05 -1.05 3.79
CA LEU A 75 -0.28 -2.06 4.79
C LEU A 75 -0.82 -1.45 6.08
N LEU A 76 -0.21 -0.35 6.55
CA LEU A 76 -0.71 0.42 7.70
C LEU A 76 -2.11 0.97 7.42
N GLY A 77 -2.40 1.32 6.15
CA GLY A 77 -3.71 1.75 5.69
C GLY A 77 -4.76 0.64 5.64
N GLY A 78 -4.39 -0.62 5.93
CA GLY A 78 -5.28 -1.76 6.01
C GLY A 78 -5.62 -2.39 4.65
N ILE A 79 -4.75 -2.22 3.65
CA ILE A 79 -4.85 -2.97 2.39
C ILE A 79 -4.20 -4.34 2.60
N SER A 80 -4.93 -5.40 2.24
CA SER A 80 -4.45 -6.77 2.35
C SER A 80 -3.40 -7.09 1.27
N ILE A 81 -2.28 -7.71 1.68
CA ILE A 81 -1.26 -8.24 0.77
C ILE A 81 -1.86 -9.33 -0.13
N PHE A 82 -2.81 -10.10 0.38
CA PHE A 82 -3.45 -11.21 -0.34
C PHE A 82 -4.50 -10.72 -1.35
N GLY A 83 -4.83 -9.41 -1.36
CA GLY A 83 -5.79 -8.80 -2.28
C GLY A 83 -7.24 -8.84 -1.78
N GLY A 84 -8.13 -8.27 -2.58
CA GLY A 84 -9.57 -8.28 -2.35
C GLY A 84 -10.11 -7.46 -1.18
N GLN A 85 -9.26 -6.92 -0.32
CA GLN A 85 -9.64 -6.13 0.86
C GLN A 85 -8.77 -4.89 1.02
N GLY A 86 -9.39 -3.77 1.34
CA GLY A 86 -8.71 -2.52 1.62
C GLY A 86 -9.64 -1.32 1.53
N LYS A 87 -9.26 -0.24 2.22
CA LYS A 87 -9.98 1.03 2.20
C LYS A 87 -9.03 2.16 1.82
N ILE A 88 -9.35 2.91 0.78
CA ILE A 88 -8.56 4.07 0.35
C ILE A 88 -8.41 5.11 1.46
N THR A 89 -9.46 5.31 2.25
CA THR A 89 -9.42 6.26 3.38
C THR A 89 -8.35 5.89 4.41
N GLY A 90 -8.20 4.59 4.71
CA GLY A 90 -7.14 4.11 5.60
C GLY A 90 -5.75 4.39 5.04
N THR A 91 -5.55 4.16 3.75
CA THR A 91 -4.27 4.43 3.07
C THR A 91 -3.94 5.93 3.09
N VAL A 92 -4.90 6.81 2.83
CA VAL A 92 -4.67 8.27 2.89
C VAL A 92 -4.25 8.69 4.30
N LEU A 93 -4.92 8.20 5.34
CA LEU A 93 -4.54 8.48 6.73
C LEU A 93 -3.14 7.92 7.06
N ALA A 94 -2.82 6.72 6.60
CA ALA A 94 -1.50 6.13 6.81
C ALA A 94 -0.39 6.94 6.12
N ILE A 95 -0.62 7.44 4.91
CA ILE A 95 0.30 8.34 4.21
C ILE A 95 0.57 9.59 5.06
N LEU A 96 -0.49 10.24 5.56
CA LEU A 96 -0.33 11.42 6.41
C LEU A 96 0.45 11.13 7.68
N ILE A 97 0.18 10.00 8.34
CA ILE A 97 0.90 9.58 9.56
C ILE A 97 2.38 9.37 9.27
N VAL A 98 2.71 8.58 8.24
CA VAL A 98 4.11 8.24 7.91
C VAL A 98 4.89 9.47 7.44
N LEU A 99 4.28 10.36 6.65
CA LEU A 99 4.93 11.60 6.22
C LEU A 99 5.21 12.54 7.40
N ASN A 100 4.24 12.70 8.33
CA ASN A 100 4.47 13.50 9.54
C ASN A 100 5.53 12.88 10.44
N LEU A 101 5.52 11.55 10.59
CA LEU A 101 6.54 10.84 11.37
C LEU A 101 7.95 11.05 10.78
N ARG A 102 8.10 10.91 9.45
CA ARG A 102 9.37 11.19 8.77
C ARG A 102 9.84 12.63 8.97
N ASN A 103 8.94 13.59 8.79
CA ASN A 103 9.26 14.99 9.03
C ASN A 103 9.68 15.24 10.49
N GLY A 104 8.97 14.66 11.45
CA GLY A 104 9.32 14.77 12.87
C GLY A 104 10.69 14.18 13.18
N MET A 105 11.00 13.00 12.64
CA MET A 105 12.33 12.37 12.80
C MET A 105 13.43 13.19 12.13
N ALA A 106 13.16 13.78 10.96
CA ALA A 106 14.12 14.65 10.27
C ALA A 106 14.40 15.93 11.07
N LEU A 107 13.37 16.55 11.65
CA LEU A 107 13.53 17.72 12.54
C LEU A 107 14.29 17.38 13.82
N ALA A 108 14.17 16.16 14.31
CA ALA A 108 14.95 15.64 15.46
C ALA A 108 16.39 15.24 15.06
N ASN A 109 16.85 15.55 13.86
CA ASN A 109 18.17 15.20 13.30
C ASN A 109 18.47 13.68 13.33
N MET A 110 17.45 12.82 13.26
CA MET A 110 17.66 11.39 13.19
C MET A 110 18.22 10.98 11.83
N THR A 111 19.23 10.12 11.85
CA THR A 111 19.85 9.61 10.61
C THR A 111 18.87 8.79 9.77
N GLY A 112 19.04 8.77 8.44
CA GLY A 112 18.18 8.02 7.54
C GLY A 112 18.05 6.53 7.89
N HIS A 113 19.12 5.91 8.40
CA HIS A 113 19.10 4.52 8.86
C HIS A 113 18.13 4.29 10.03
N ILE A 114 18.09 5.20 10.99
CA ILE A 114 17.14 5.13 12.13
C ILE A 114 15.70 5.30 11.62
N GLN A 115 15.47 6.26 10.71
CA GLN A 115 14.16 6.47 10.11
C GLN A 115 13.66 5.21 9.39
N THR A 116 14.51 4.57 8.59
CA THR A 116 14.18 3.30 7.91
C THR A 116 13.93 2.18 8.92
N GLY A 117 14.69 2.10 10.00
CA GLY A 117 14.47 1.13 11.08
C GLY A 117 13.11 1.28 11.75
N VAL A 118 12.72 2.51 12.08
CA VAL A 118 11.40 2.81 12.67
C VAL A 118 10.27 2.40 11.72
N LEU A 119 10.41 2.70 10.42
CA LEU A 119 9.42 2.30 9.42
C LEU A 119 9.35 0.77 9.25
N GLY A 120 10.50 0.08 9.33
CA GLY A 120 10.54 -1.39 9.32
C GLY A 120 9.78 -2.00 10.51
N VAL A 121 9.94 -1.45 11.71
CA VAL A 121 9.17 -1.86 12.90
C VAL A 121 7.67 -1.60 12.71
N LEU A 122 7.30 -0.43 12.18
CA LEU A 122 5.90 -0.12 11.87
C LEU A 122 5.31 -1.09 10.86
N LEU A 123 6.08 -1.48 9.83
CA LEU A 123 5.66 -2.46 8.84
C LEU A 123 5.37 -3.82 9.50
N ILE A 124 6.29 -4.30 10.33
CA ILE A 124 6.12 -5.56 11.07
C ILE A 124 4.86 -5.51 11.94
N LEU A 125 4.67 -4.45 12.70
CA LEU A 125 3.49 -4.27 13.56
C LEU A 125 2.20 -4.21 12.73
N SER A 126 2.22 -3.52 11.60
CA SER A 126 1.08 -3.41 10.70
C SER A 126 0.62 -4.77 10.13
N VAL A 127 1.56 -5.66 9.85
CA VAL A 127 1.26 -7.02 9.37
C VAL A 127 0.86 -7.94 10.52
N MET A 128 1.53 -7.83 11.66
CA MET A 128 1.32 -8.74 12.80
C MET A 128 -0.02 -8.53 13.50
N VAL A 129 -0.45 -7.27 13.70
CA VAL A 129 -1.67 -6.94 14.44
C VAL A 129 -2.94 -7.58 13.86
N PRO A 130 -3.23 -7.53 12.55
CA PRO A 130 -4.39 -8.20 11.96
C PRO A 130 -4.34 -9.72 12.13
N HIS A 131 -3.16 -10.32 11.96
CA HIS A 131 -2.98 -11.78 12.10
C HIS A 131 -3.19 -12.23 13.54
N LEU A 132 -2.69 -11.48 14.52
CA LEU A 132 -2.89 -11.78 15.94
C LEU A 132 -4.36 -11.70 16.34
N LYS A 133 -5.08 -10.66 15.86
CA LYS A 133 -6.52 -10.53 16.10
C LYS A 133 -7.31 -11.69 15.49
N ALA A 134 -6.94 -12.13 14.27
CA ALA A 134 -7.58 -13.25 13.61
C ALA A 134 -7.29 -14.58 14.34
N ALA A 135 -6.08 -14.78 14.85
CA ALA A 135 -5.71 -15.96 15.64
C ALA A 135 -6.48 -16.02 16.97
N LEU A 136 -6.53 -14.91 17.70
CA LEU A 136 -7.26 -14.81 18.97
C LEU A 136 -8.78 -15.02 18.79
N ALA A 137 -9.36 -14.52 17.69
CA ALA A 137 -10.76 -14.74 17.39
C ALA A 137 -11.09 -16.22 17.12
N ARG A 138 -10.16 -16.97 16.49
CA ARG A 138 -10.34 -18.42 16.25
C ARG A 138 -10.27 -19.24 17.55
N VAL A 139 -9.38 -18.88 18.46
CA VAL A 139 -9.27 -19.56 19.78
C VAL A 139 -10.55 -19.37 20.58
N ARG A 140 -11.09 -18.13 20.64
CA ARG A 140 -12.36 -17.85 21.32
C ARG A 140 -13.58 -18.56 20.73
N ALA A 141 -13.58 -18.81 19.42
CA ALA A 141 -14.67 -19.52 18.75
C ALA A 141 -14.64 -21.05 18.98
N HIS A 142 -13.55 -21.60 19.53
CA HIS A 142 -13.40 -23.01 19.86
C HIS A 142 -13.74 -23.31 21.35
N GLU A 143 -13.81 -22.27 22.19
CA GLU A 143 -14.11 -22.41 23.63
C GLU A 143 -15.58 -22.13 23.99
N GLY A 144 -16.43 -21.76 23.02
CA GLY A 144 -17.84 -21.51 23.17
C GLY A 144 -18.71 -22.42 22.28
#